data_656b7a61911d801c1368ab81697bee58
#
_entry.id   656b7a61911d801c1368ab81697bee58
#
_cell.length_a   1.000
_cell.length_b   1.000
_cell.length_c   1.000
_cell.angle_alpha   90.00
_cell.angle_beta   90.00
_cell.angle_gamma   90.00
#
_symmetry.space_group_name_H-M   'P 1'
#
loop_
_entity.id
_entity.type
_entity.pdbx_description
1 polymer ?
#
loop_
_entity_poly.entity_id
_entity_poly.type
_entity_poly.pdbx_seq_one_letter_code
_entity_poly.pdbx_strand_id
1 'polypeptide(L)'
;MKAIILAGGRSERFGAQKAFAQIQGQYFYQRIIDVLEATNMFNKIIISTNETLAPKFDYSDVVVDAPRFKDKGPLAGLCTVMKQYDDELFFVVSVDTPMISKKAISKLYQFMAAHLIEDKLDIAGFIADNYPIPTIAFYSPKTLQYIEQALNSDDYSFKNVYSRVDHAWLNVGDIDAPEYWFKNINYQQDLDYLEQVLNK
;
A
#
# COMPACT_ATOMS: atom_id res chain seq x y z
N MET A 1 4.49 12.86 -7.32
CA MET A 1 4.34 11.44 -6.93
C MET A 1 2.89 11.14 -6.64
N LYS A 2 2.47 9.90 -6.85
CA LYS A 2 1.11 9.43 -6.50
C LYS A 2 1.16 8.40 -5.38
N ALA A 3 0.13 8.40 -4.53
CA ALA A 3 -0.07 7.34 -3.55
C ALA A 3 -1.23 6.44 -3.98
N ILE A 4 -1.10 5.14 -3.73
CA ILE A 4 -2.07 4.12 -4.08
C ILE A 4 -2.48 3.36 -2.82
N ILE A 5 -3.75 3.42 -2.46
CA ILE A 5 -4.34 2.62 -1.39
C ILE A 5 -4.98 1.39 -2.02
N LEU A 6 -4.42 0.21 -1.74
CA LEU A 6 -4.96 -1.05 -2.24
C LEU A 6 -6.12 -1.53 -1.36
N ALA A 7 -7.33 -1.47 -1.86
CA ALA A 7 -8.57 -1.73 -1.11
C ALA A 7 -9.51 -2.76 -1.80
N GLY A 8 -8.98 -3.57 -2.73
CA GLY A 8 -9.78 -4.53 -3.52
C GLY A 8 -10.02 -5.91 -2.88
N GLY A 9 -9.45 -6.19 -1.71
CA GLY A 9 -9.51 -7.50 -1.07
C GLY A 9 -10.92 -7.92 -0.61
N ARG A 10 -11.19 -9.24 -0.59
CA ARG A 10 -12.49 -9.80 -0.19
C ARG A 10 -12.76 -9.73 1.32
N SER A 11 -11.72 -9.48 2.13
CA SER A 11 -11.81 -9.34 3.62
C SER A 11 -12.52 -10.51 4.35
N GLU A 12 -12.49 -11.72 3.79
CA GLU A 12 -13.27 -12.88 4.27
C GLU A 12 -12.99 -13.21 5.74
N ARG A 13 -11.74 -13.07 6.18
CA ARG A 13 -11.32 -13.39 7.56
C ARG A 13 -11.71 -12.32 8.58
N PHE A 14 -11.98 -11.11 8.12
CA PHE A 14 -12.36 -9.99 9.00
C PHE A 14 -13.87 -9.97 9.26
N GLY A 15 -14.68 -10.65 8.46
CA GLY A 15 -16.14 -10.71 8.57
C GLY A 15 -16.86 -9.48 8.03
N ALA A 16 -16.13 -8.43 7.63
CA ALA A 16 -16.64 -7.20 7.01
C ALA A 16 -15.61 -6.65 6.03
N GLN A 17 -15.99 -5.67 5.22
CA GLN A 17 -15.05 -5.01 4.31
C GLN A 17 -14.09 -4.11 5.10
N LYS A 18 -12.81 -4.49 5.17
CA LYS A 18 -11.78 -3.81 5.97
C LYS A 18 -11.67 -2.30 5.68
N ALA A 19 -11.83 -1.90 4.42
CA ALA A 19 -11.77 -0.49 4.06
C ALA A 19 -12.76 0.38 4.86
N PHE A 20 -13.90 -0.20 5.23
CA PHE A 20 -14.98 0.46 5.98
C PHE A 20 -15.03 0.04 7.46
N ALA A 21 -14.04 -0.68 7.96
CA ALA A 21 -13.82 -0.83 9.38
C ALA A 21 -13.37 0.51 9.98
N GLN A 22 -13.68 0.73 11.25
CA GLN A 22 -13.40 2.00 11.92
C GLN A 22 -12.44 1.80 13.09
N ILE A 23 -11.57 2.80 13.28
CA ILE A 23 -10.79 3.00 14.49
C ILE A 23 -11.16 4.38 15.02
N GLN A 24 -11.68 4.44 16.25
CA GLN A 24 -12.11 5.69 16.88
C GLN A 24 -13.09 6.50 15.99
N GLY A 25 -14.03 5.81 15.32
CA GLY A 25 -15.07 6.40 14.48
C GLY A 25 -14.64 6.84 13.07
N GLN A 26 -13.40 6.58 12.66
CA GLN A 26 -12.89 6.93 11.34
C GLN A 26 -12.58 5.66 10.52
N TYR A 27 -13.01 5.59 9.25
CA TYR A 27 -12.74 4.46 8.37
C TYR A 27 -11.23 4.27 8.11
N PHE A 28 -10.81 3.03 7.90
CA PHE A 28 -9.40 2.70 7.61
C PHE A 28 -8.85 3.51 6.43
N TYR A 29 -9.59 3.55 5.32
CA TYR A 29 -9.14 4.29 4.14
C TYR A 29 -9.00 5.80 4.40
N GLN A 30 -9.91 6.39 5.20
CA GLN A 30 -9.86 7.81 5.53
C GLN A 30 -8.64 8.14 6.38
N ARG A 31 -8.34 7.31 7.39
CA ARG A 31 -7.13 7.47 8.22
C ARG A 31 -5.85 7.47 7.38
N ILE A 32 -5.78 6.54 6.42
CA ILE A 32 -4.63 6.45 5.50
C ILE A 32 -4.54 7.71 4.63
N ILE A 33 -5.66 8.18 4.07
CA ILE A 33 -5.71 9.41 3.29
C ILE A 33 -5.17 10.58 4.10
N ASP A 34 -5.67 10.80 5.33
CA ASP A 34 -5.24 11.90 6.19
C ASP A 34 -3.72 11.88 6.44
N VAL A 35 -3.15 10.70 6.68
CA VAL A 35 -1.70 10.54 6.86
C VAL A 35 -0.95 10.86 5.57
N LEU A 36 -1.41 10.38 4.42
CA LEU A 36 -0.79 10.64 3.12
C LEU A 36 -0.85 12.13 2.77
N GLU A 37 -1.99 12.79 2.95
CA GLU A 37 -2.16 14.23 2.76
C GLU A 37 -1.24 15.04 3.67
N ALA A 38 -1.14 14.65 4.95
CA ALA A 38 -0.27 15.30 5.93
C ALA A 38 1.22 15.22 5.57
N THR A 39 1.65 14.31 4.68
CA THR A 39 3.03 14.29 4.18
C THR A 39 3.35 15.43 3.23
N ASN A 40 2.36 15.99 2.54
CA ASN A 40 2.49 16.96 1.44
C ASN A 40 3.40 16.47 0.28
N MET A 41 3.52 15.14 0.10
CA MET A 41 4.42 14.55 -0.91
C MET A 41 3.69 14.12 -2.17
N PHE A 42 2.39 13.87 -2.07
CA PHE A 42 1.60 13.29 -3.15
C PHE A 42 0.69 14.35 -3.80
N ASN A 43 0.79 14.47 -5.12
CA ASN A 43 -0.12 15.33 -5.90
C ASN A 43 -1.48 14.66 -6.16
N LYS A 44 -1.56 13.34 -5.92
CA LYS A 44 -2.80 12.56 -6.03
C LYS A 44 -2.71 11.33 -5.13
N ILE A 45 -3.81 11.02 -4.44
CA ILE A 45 -4.02 9.79 -3.67
C ILE A 45 -5.13 9.03 -4.39
N ILE A 46 -4.93 7.75 -4.67
CA ILE A 46 -5.83 6.94 -5.48
C ILE A 46 -6.20 5.68 -4.69
N ILE A 47 -7.49 5.41 -4.57
CA ILE A 47 -7.99 4.14 -4.02
C ILE A 47 -8.17 3.16 -5.17
N SER A 48 -7.41 2.07 -5.18
CA SER A 48 -7.61 0.95 -6.11
C SER A 48 -8.48 -0.11 -5.44
N THR A 49 -9.56 -0.48 -6.10
CA THR A 49 -10.57 -1.39 -5.55
C THR A 49 -11.33 -2.15 -6.64
N ASN A 50 -12.32 -2.96 -6.26
CA ASN A 50 -13.18 -3.67 -7.19
C ASN A 50 -14.50 -2.91 -7.46
N GLU A 51 -15.23 -3.33 -8.49
CA GLU A 51 -16.50 -2.71 -8.91
C GLU A 51 -17.56 -2.63 -7.80
N THR A 52 -17.60 -3.64 -6.92
CA THR A 52 -18.61 -3.72 -5.84
C THR A 52 -18.36 -2.70 -4.74
N LEU A 53 -17.08 -2.40 -4.47
CA LEU A 53 -16.69 -1.50 -3.39
C LEU A 53 -16.54 -0.05 -3.86
N ALA A 54 -16.17 0.18 -5.11
CA ALA A 54 -15.92 1.52 -5.65
C ALA A 54 -17.02 2.54 -5.31
N PRO A 55 -18.33 2.27 -5.49
CA PRO A 55 -19.38 3.24 -5.20
C PRO A 55 -19.61 3.51 -3.71
N LYS A 56 -18.94 2.78 -2.81
CA LYS A 56 -19.08 2.93 -1.36
C LYS A 56 -18.05 3.88 -0.74
N PHE A 57 -16.99 4.23 -1.48
CA PHE A 57 -16.01 5.18 -1.02
C PHE A 57 -16.53 6.61 -1.18
N ASP A 58 -16.49 7.39 -0.12
CA ASP A 58 -16.68 8.85 -0.17
C ASP A 58 -15.34 9.51 -0.49
N TYR A 59 -14.89 9.28 -1.73
CA TYR A 59 -13.62 9.81 -2.25
C TYR A 59 -13.66 9.89 -3.78
N SER A 60 -13.08 10.94 -4.36
CA SER A 60 -13.21 11.21 -5.79
C SER A 60 -12.30 10.34 -6.68
N ASP A 61 -11.10 10.03 -6.18
CA ASP A 61 -10.08 9.33 -6.96
C ASP A 61 -10.10 7.82 -6.65
N VAL A 62 -11.14 7.15 -7.13
CA VAL A 62 -11.30 5.69 -7.03
C VAL A 62 -11.12 5.05 -8.38
N VAL A 63 -10.25 4.05 -8.47
CA VAL A 63 -9.97 3.28 -9.68
C VAL A 63 -10.40 1.84 -9.47
N VAL A 64 -11.17 1.31 -10.42
CA VAL A 64 -11.57 -0.11 -10.44
C VAL A 64 -10.49 -0.93 -11.14
N ASP A 65 -10.08 -2.02 -10.52
CA ASP A 65 -9.08 -2.93 -11.06
C ASP A 65 -9.49 -3.45 -12.45
N ALA A 66 -8.53 -3.50 -13.38
CA ALA A 66 -8.80 -3.91 -14.75
C ALA A 66 -9.43 -5.32 -14.79
N PRO A 67 -10.55 -5.52 -15.53
CA PRO A 67 -11.28 -6.80 -15.54
C PRO A 67 -10.43 -8.01 -15.89
N ARG A 68 -9.43 -7.83 -16.76
CA ARG A 68 -8.49 -8.90 -17.15
C ARG A 68 -7.62 -9.42 -16.01
N PHE A 69 -7.49 -8.66 -14.93
CA PHE A 69 -6.72 -9.01 -13.75
C PHE A 69 -7.61 -9.26 -12.51
N LYS A 70 -8.90 -9.46 -12.74
CA LYS A 70 -9.85 -9.78 -11.67
C LYS A 70 -9.34 -10.93 -10.81
N ASP A 71 -9.44 -10.79 -9.50
CA ASP A 71 -9.03 -11.77 -8.49
C ASP A 71 -7.52 -12.09 -8.45
N LYS A 72 -6.66 -11.32 -9.13
CA LYS A 72 -5.19 -11.48 -9.09
C LYS A 72 -4.50 -10.68 -7.97
N GLY A 73 -5.27 -10.34 -6.92
CA GLY A 73 -4.73 -9.74 -5.72
C GLY A 73 -4.23 -8.30 -5.89
N PRO A 74 -3.42 -7.80 -4.95
CA PRO A 74 -3.04 -6.39 -4.88
C PRO A 74 -2.17 -5.91 -6.05
N LEU A 75 -1.45 -6.79 -6.75
CA LEU A 75 -0.69 -6.42 -7.94
C LEU A 75 -1.61 -5.96 -9.09
N ALA A 76 -2.85 -6.46 -9.17
CA ALA A 76 -3.81 -6.04 -10.19
C ALA A 76 -4.16 -4.55 -10.04
N GLY A 77 -4.40 -4.13 -8.80
CA GLY A 77 -4.66 -2.73 -8.47
C GLY A 77 -3.47 -1.83 -8.79
N LEU A 78 -2.28 -2.21 -8.34
CA LEU A 78 -1.04 -1.48 -8.64
C LEU A 78 -0.83 -1.32 -10.14
N CYS A 79 -0.93 -2.41 -10.91
CA CYS A 79 -0.81 -2.40 -12.36
C CYS A 79 -1.83 -1.47 -13.02
N THR A 80 -3.10 -1.54 -12.59
CA THR A 80 -4.18 -0.74 -13.16
C THR A 80 -3.91 0.76 -12.99
N VAL A 81 -3.51 1.17 -11.77
CA VAL A 81 -3.22 2.58 -11.49
C VAL A 81 -1.98 3.04 -12.25
N MET A 82 -0.87 2.27 -12.23
CA MET A 82 0.36 2.64 -12.94
C MET A 82 0.18 2.74 -14.46
N LYS A 83 -0.80 2.04 -15.04
CA LYS A 83 -1.14 2.17 -16.47
C LYS A 83 -2.00 3.38 -16.79
N GLN A 84 -2.79 3.82 -15.83
CA GLN A 84 -3.72 4.95 -16.01
C GLN A 84 -3.05 6.30 -15.73
N TYR A 85 -2.01 6.31 -14.92
CA TYR A 85 -1.35 7.53 -14.49
C TYR A 85 0.16 7.46 -14.69
N ASP A 86 0.72 8.51 -15.28
CA ASP A 86 2.16 8.68 -15.36
C ASP A 86 2.67 9.39 -14.11
N ASP A 87 3.75 8.89 -13.52
CA ASP A 87 4.50 9.58 -12.47
C ASP A 87 5.92 9.00 -12.33
N GLU A 88 6.81 9.75 -11.66
CA GLU A 88 8.18 9.31 -11.39
C GLU A 88 8.24 8.24 -10.30
N LEU A 89 7.31 8.26 -9.35
CA LEU A 89 7.22 7.31 -8.25
C LEU A 89 5.78 7.12 -7.81
N PHE A 90 5.48 5.87 -7.41
CA PHE A 90 4.22 5.47 -6.81
C PHE A 90 4.48 4.92 -5.40
N PHE A 91 3.86 5.52 -4.39
CA PHE A 91 3.80 4.94 -3.05
C PHE A 91 2.61 4.02 -2.94
N VAL A 92 2.81 2.83 -2.42
CA VAL A 92 1.76 1.81 -2.25
C VAL A 92 1.54 1.56 -0.77
N VAL A 93 0.28 1.52 -0.35
CA VAL A 93 -0.11 1.09 0.98
C VAL A 93 -1.38 0.23 0.91
N SER A 94 -1.44 -0.83 1.72
CA SER A 94 -2.65 -1.65 1.84
C SER A 94 -3.64 -1.01 2.81
N VAL A 95 -4.94 -1.08 2.49
CA VAL A 95 -6.00 -0.54 3.35
C VAL A 95 -6.06 -1.20 4.74
N ASP A 96 -5.50 -2.39 4.87
CA ASP A 96 -5.42 -3.10 6.16
C ASP A 96 -4.24 -2.67 7.05
N THR A 97 -3.50 -1.64 6.64
CA THR A 97 -2.46 -0.98 7.46
C THR A 97 -2.90 0.44 7.87
N PRO A 98 -4.00 0.59 8.64
CA PRO A 98 -4.62 1.90 8.88
C PRO A 98 -3.81 2.83 9.78
N MET A 99 -2.77 2.31 10.44
CA MET A 99 -1.90 3.06 11.36
C MET A 99 -0.58 3.47 10.71
N ILE A 100 -0.50 3.47 9.37
CA ILE A 100 0.72 3.87 8.66
C ILE A 100 1.27 5.20 9.20
N SER A 101 2.59 5.27 9.36
CA SER A 101 3.25 6.42 9.96
C SER A 101 3.74 7.42 8.91
N LYS A 102 3.36 8.70 9.07
CA LYS A 102 3.92 9.81 8.27
C LYS A 102 5.46 9.81 8.31
N LYS A 103 6.05 9.57 9.49
CA LYS A 103 7.50 9.53 9.69
C LYS A 103 8.14 8.39 8.89
N ALA A 104 7.47 7.22 8.87
CA ALA A 104 7.92 6.08 8.08
C ALA A 104 7.92 6.39 6.58
N ILE A 105 6.82 6.95 6.06
CA ILE A 105 6.71 7.34 4.66
C ILE A 105 7.81 8.34 4.28
N SER A 106 8.03 9.37 5.11
CA SER A 106 9.05 10.39 4.85
C SER A 106 10.47 9.81 4.85
N LYS A 107 10.78 8.91 5.80
CA LYS A 107 12.10 8.26 5.86
C LYS A 107 12.33 7.32 4.67
N LEU A 108 11.29 6.58 4.28
CA LEU A 108 11.36 5.71 3.11
C LEU A 108 11.55 6.50 1.82
N TYR A 109 10.87 7.65 1.68
CA TYR A 109 11.06 8.53 0.55
C TYR A 109 12.49 9.08 0.47
N GLN A 110 13.05 9.55 1.60
CA GLN A 110 14.44 10.02 1.65
C GLN A 110 15.41 8.91 1.23
N PHE A 111 15.18 7.69 1.68
CA PHE A 111 15.95 6.52 1.30
C PHE A 111 15.85 6.24 -0.21
N MET A 112 14.64 6.21 -0.76
CA MET A 112 14.42 6.02 -2.19
C MET A 112 15.06 7.14 -3.03
N ALA A 113 14.85 8.41 -2.64
CA ALA A 113 15.37 9.57 -3.37
C ALA A 113 16.91 9.61 -3.42
N ALA A 114 17.59 9.21 -2.34
CA ALA A 114 19.04 9.12 -2.31
C ALA A 114 19.61 8.12 -3.34
N HIS A 115 18.85 7.08 -3.66
CA HIS A 115 19.26 6.04 -4.63
C HIS A 115 18.72 6.27 -6.04
N LEU A 116 17.70 7.10 -6.22
CA LEU A 116 17.18 7.47 -7.54
C LEU A 116 18.22 8.23 -8.38
N ILE A 117 19.03 9.09 -7.74
CA ILE A 117 20.05 9.90 -8.41
C ILE A 117 21.11 8.99 -9.10
N GLU A 118 21.29 7.78 -8.56
CA GLU A 118 22.24 6.81 -9.09
C GLU A 118 21.55 5.73 -9.95
N ASP A 119 20.27 5.87 -10.22
CA ASP A 119 19.42 4.92 -10.98
C ASP A 119 19.44 3.49 -10.40
N LYS A 120 19.65 3.37 -9.08
CA LYS A 120 19.97 2.10 -8.42
C LYS A 120 18.79 1.37 -7.77
N LEU A 121 17.63 2.02 -7.57
CA LEU A 121 16.49 1.33 -6.96
C LEU A 121 15.22 1.50 -7.78
N ASP A 122 14.55 0.38 -8.00
CA ASP A 122 13.21 0.31 -8.57
C ASP A 122 12.14 0.17 -7.50
N ILE A 123 12.48 -0.45 -6.36
CA ILE A 123 11.57 -0.62 -5.22
C ILE A 123 12.32 -0.30 -3.93
N ALA A 124 11.74 0.57 -3.10
CA ALA A 124 12.13 0.75 -1.72
C ALA A 124 10.94 0.51 -0.79
N GLY A 125 11.08 -0.36 0.18
CA GLY A 125 10.02 -0.72 1.12
C GLY A 125 10.53 -1.04 2.52
N PHE A 126 9.68 -1.63 3.33
CA PHE A 126 10.04 -2.06 4.68
C PHE A 126 10.18 -3.57 4.79
N ILE A 127 10.95 -4.00 5.81
CA ILE A 127 11.12 -5.40 6.20
C ILE A 127 10.89 -5.54 7.70
N ALA A 128 10.12 -6.56 8.10
CA ALA A 128 9.90 -6.95 9.49
C ALA A 128 10.21 -8.43 9.64
N ASP A 129 10.99 -8.81 10.67
CA ASP A 129 11.33 -10.22 10.96
C ASP A 129 11.87 -10.99 9.74
N ASN A 130 12.66 -10.35 8.90
CA ASN A 130 13.20 -10.84 7.61
C ASN A 130 12.14 -11.05 6.51
N TYR A 131 10.92 -10.57 6.68
CA TYR A 131 9.87 -10.62 5.65
C TYR A 131 9.63 -9.23 5.06
N PRO A 132 9.85 -9.03 3.74
CA PRO A 132 9.50 -7.80 3.06
C PRO A 132 8.02 -7.48 3.16
N ILE A 133 7.71 -6.18 3.29
CA ILE A 133 6.34 -5.64 3.31
C ILE A 133 6.13 -4.83 2.02
N PRO A 134 5.90 -5.48 0.88
CA PRO A 134 5.83 -4.82 -0.42
C PRO A 134 4.60 -3.92 -0.59
N THR A 135 3.65 -4.00 0.34
CA THR A 135 2.47 -3.13 0.40
C THR A 135 2.68 -1.90 1.27
N ILE A 136 3.91 -1.60 1.69
CA ILE A 136 4.34 -0.30 2.22
C ILE A 136 5.66 0.02 1.52
N ALA A 137 5.59 0.51 0.27
CA ALA A 137 6.77 0.66 -0.55
C ALA A 137 6.59 1.72 -1.65
N PHE A 138 7.70 2.31 -2.10
CA PHE A 138 7.79 3.09 -3.33
C PHE A 138 8.15 2.18 -4.50
N TYR A 139 7.53 2.43 -5.64
CA TYR A 139 7.74 1.72 -6.90
C TYR A 139 8.08 2.71 -8.00
N SER A 140 9.17 2.47 -8.74
CA SER A 140 9.48 3.20 -9.97
C SER A 140 8.58 2.73 -11.12
N PRO A 141 8.30 3.56 -12.14
CA PRO A 141 7.53 3.15 -13.31
C PRO A 141 8.19 1.99 -14.08
N LYS A 142 9.50 1.78 -13.94
CA LYS A 142 10.22 0.64 -14.55
C LYS A 142 9.68 -0.72 -14.08
N THR A 143 9.09 -0.78 -12.87
CA THR A 143 8.52 -2.01 -12.32
C THR A 143 7.27 -2.49 -13.05
N LEU A 144 6.56 -1.61 -13.79
CA LEU A 144 5.30 -1.93 -14.44
C LEU A 144 5.39 -3.14 -15.38
N GLN A 145 6.45 -3.25 -16.16
CA GLN A 145 6.65 -4.38 -17.06
C GLN A 145 6.76 -5.73 -16.31
N TYR A 146 7.41 -5.74 -15.14
CA TYR A 146 7.56 -6.94 -14.31
C TYR A 146 6.25 -7.29 -13.58
N ILE A 147 5.49 -6.27 -13.18
CA ILE A 147 4.14 -6.45 -12.63
C ILE A 147 3.22 -7.08 -13.68
N GLU A 148 3.24 -6.59 -14.93
CA GLU A 148 2.43 -7.17 -16.01
C GLU A 148 2.86 -8.62 -16.32
N GLN A 149 4.15 -8.90 -16.33
CA GLN A 149 4.65 -10.27 -16.55
C GLN A 149 4.20 -11.22 -15.42
N ALA A 150 4.28 -10.77 -14.15
CA ALA A 150 3.80 -11.54 -13.01
C ALA A 150 2.28 -11.79 -13.12
N LEU A 151 1.48 -10.78 -13.45
CA LEU A 151 0.03 -10.91 -13.63
C LEU A 151 -0.38 -11.82 -14.80
N ASN A 152 0.49 -12.00 -15.78
CA ASN A 152 0.27 -12.93 -16.91
C ASN A 152 0.87 -14.33 -16.67
N SER A 153 1.49 -14.58 -15.52
CA SER A 153 2.00 -15.87 -15.08
C SER A 153 1.08 -16.53 -14.04
N ASP A 154 1.46 -17.71 -13.59
CA ASP A 154 0.79 -18.41 -12.49
C ASP A 154 1.20 -17.90 -11.10
N ASP A 155 2.28 -17.10 -11.01
CA ASP A 155 2.76 -16.46 -9.79
C ASP A 155 2.63 -14.94 -9.88
N TYR A 156 1.50 -14.41 -9.43
CA TYR A 156 1.21 -12.98 -9.32
C TYR A 156 1.48 -12.42 -7.93
N SER A 157 2.53 -12.93 -7.27
CA SER A 157 3.01 -12.42 -5.98
C SER A 157 3.92 -11.19 -6.16
N PHE A 158 3.97 -10.32 -5.15
CA PHE A 158 4.96 -9.24 -5.10
C PHE A 158 6.40 -9.77 -5.14
N LYS A 159 6.64 -10.98 -4.59
CA LYS A 159 7.95 -11.63 -4.61
C LYS A 159 8.44 -11.86 -6.03
N ASN A 160 7.56 -12.30 -6.93
CA ASN A 160 7.89 -12.49 -8.34
C ASN A 160 8.31 -11.16 -9.02
N VAL A 161 7.81 -10.02 -8.54
CA VAL A 161 8.18 -8.70 -9.06
C VAL A 161 9.52 -8.25 -8.47
N TYR A 162 9.63 -8.12 -7.13
CA TYR A 162 10.81 -7.53 -6.53
C TYR A 162 12.07 -8.38 -6.71
N SER A 163 11.96 -9.70 -6.93
CA SER A 163 13.13 -10.55 -7.21
C SER A 163 13.77 -10.31 -8.58
N ARG A 164 13.18 -9.48 -9.44
CA ARG A 164 13.63 -9.20 -10.82
C ARG A 164 14.10 -7.76 -11.05
N VAL A 165 14.06 -6.94 -10.01
CA VAL A 165 14.38 -5.52 -10.07
C VAL A 165 15.30 -5.15 -8.92
N ASP A 166 15.98 -4.02 -9.03
CA ASP A 166 16.79 -3.50 -7.94
C ASP A 166 15.90 -3.01 -6.80
N HIS A 167 16.07 -3.59 -5.63
CA HIS A 167 15.21 -3.30 -4.48
C HIS A 167 16.00 -3.24 -3.18
N ALA A 168 15.50 -2.46 -2.22
CA ALA A 168 16.04 -2.40 -0.88
C ALA A 168 14.95 -2.22 0.18
N TRP A 169 15.22 -2.68 1.38
CA TRP A 169 14.28 -2.71 2.47
C TRP A 169 14.86 -2.05 3.72
N LEU A 170 14.14 -1.08 4.29
CA LEU A 170 14.43 -0.52 5.61
C LEU A 170 13.81 -1.39 6.71
N ASN A 171 14.52 -1.57 7.81
CA ASN A 171 13.93 -2.28 8.95
C ASN A 171 12.84 -1.42 9.60
N VAL A 172 11.68 -2.02 9.90
CA VAL A 172 10.59 -1.32 10.60
C VAL A 172 11.01 -0.80 11.97
N GLY A 173 11.96 -1.47 12.63
CA GLY A 173 12.52 -1.07 13.93
C GLY A 173 13.37 0.20 13.87
N ASP A 174 13.81 0.64 12.68
CA ASP A 174 14.55 1.89 12.51
C ASP A 174 13.63 3.13 12.48
N ILE A 175 12.32 2.92 12.55
CA ILE A 175 11.32 3.96 12.57
C ILE A 175 10.88 4.22 14.02
N ASP A 176 11.16 5.42 14.51
CA ASP A 176 10.66 5.88 15.80
C ASP A 176 9.15 6.21 15.67
N ALA A 177 8.33 5.16 15.76
CA ALA A 177 6.88 5.17 15.73
C ALA A 177 6.37 3.98 16.58
N PRO A 178 5.11 4.01 17.07
CA PRO A 178 4.52 2.90 17.79
C PRO A 178 4.59 1.60 17.01
N GLU A 179 4.85 0.46 17.63
CA GLU A 179 5.07 -0.85 16.98
C GLU A 179 3.93 -1.30 16.04
N TYR A 180 2.72 -0.77 16.22
CA TYR A 180 1.57 -1.09 15.39
C TYR A 180 1.50 -0.30 14.06
N TRP A 181 2.42 0.64 13.79
CA TRP A 181 2.35 1.51 12.63
C TRP A 181 2.35 0.78 11.27
N PHE A 182 2.95 -0.40 11.18
CA PHE A 182 3.05 -1.23 9.98
C PHE A 182 2.22 -2.51 10.04
N LYS A 183 1.52 -2.75 11.15
CA LYS A 183 0.76 -3.99 11.34
C LYS A 183 -0.51 -4.01 10.50
N ASN A 184 -0.72 -5.14 9.83
CA ASN A 184 -1.97 -5.42 9.14
C ASN A 184 -3.05 -5.82 10.14
N ILE A 185 -4.23 -5.24 9.99
CA ILE A 185 -5.43 -5.65 10.71
C ILE A 185 -6.16 -6.71 9.87
N ASN A 186 -5.95 -7.98 10.19
CA ASN A 186 -6.48 -9.09 9.41
C ASN A 186 -7.72 -9.73 10.02
N TYR A 187 -7.87 -9.64 11.35
CA TYR A 187 -8.96 -10.21 12.13
C TYR A 187 -9.59 -9.15 13.01
N GLN A 188 -10.85 -9.37 13.44
CA GLN A 188 -11.50 -8.48 14.40
C GLN A 188 -10.70 -8.34 15.70
N GLN A 189 -10.07 -9.41 16.15
CA GLN A 189 -9.23 -9.40 17.35
C GLN A 189 -8.02 -8.44 17.24
N ASP A 190 -7.45 -8.26 16.03
CA ASP A 190 -6.36 -7.30 15.80
C ASP A 190 -6.87 -5.87 16.03
N LEU A 191 -8.09 -5.58 15.55
CA LEU A 191 -8.73 -4.29 15.74
C LEU A 191 -9.05 -4.04 17.23
N ASP A 192 -9.65 -5.01 17.90
CA ASP A 192 -10.01 -4.91 19.31
C ASP A 192 -8.77 -4.65 20.18
N TYR A 193 -7.65 -5.34 19.88
CA TYR A 193 -6.37 -5.10 20.54
C TYR A 193 -5.85 -3.70 20.29
N LEU A 194 -5.86 -3.24 19.02
CA LEU A 194 -5.40 -1.91 18.66
C LEU A 194 -6.21 -0.82 19.38
N GLU A 195 -7.54 -0.93 19.43
CA GLU A 195 -8.40 0.03 20.14
C GLU A 195 -8.09 0.07 21.65
N GLN A 196 -7.81 -1.08 22.28
CA GLN A 196 -7.39 -1.11 23.67
C GLN A 196 -6.04 -0.39 23.90
N VAL A 197 -5.12 -0.48 22.96
CA VAL A 197 -3.82 0.22 23.03
C VAL A 197 -3.98 1.72 22.85
N LEU A 198 -4.85 2.14 21.93
CA LEU A 198 -5.08 3.56 21.61
C LEU A 198 -5.89 4.30 22.70
N ASN A 199 -6.62 3.57 23.56
CA ASN A 199 -7.43 4.14 24.64
C ASN A 199 -6.71 4.21 26.00
N LYS A 200 -5.44 3.82 26.05
CA LYS A 200 -4.55 3.93 27.23
C LYS A 200 -3.76 5.22 27.22
#